data_7bf13dd83e0c1820710f00bfcaa1f164
#
_entry.id   7bf13dd83e0c1820710f00bfcaa1f164
#
_cell.length_a   1.000
_cell.length_b   1.000
_cell.length_c   1.000
_cell.angle_alpha   90.00
_cell.angle_beta   90.00
_cell.angle_gamma   90.00
#
_symmetry.space_group_name_H-M   'P 1'
#
loop_
_entity.id
_entity.type
_entity.pdbx_description
1 polymer ?
#
loop_
_entity_poly.entity_id
_entity_poly.type
_entity_poly.pdbx_seq_one_letter_code
_entity_poly.pdbx_strand_id
1 'polypeptide(L)'
;MRSFWPLLLLLALGVGLGQRLVLPEGAVAGGPLTLSGEGLPDGRYRLALEGPGGTRVEEVEVQGGRFALPLTLEAPGEYRVRLNLPSGALEGRFLLLAPAPPELTPEGLKLPWGLLPLPQGPWVGPLVEGERVYVAHGLLVAAAGLNEEAVRYHFAPAKVLALRP
;
A
#
# COMPACT_ATOMS: atom_id res chain seq x y z
N MET A 1 11.77 24.18 18.49
CA MET A 1 10.84 24.27 18.70
C MET A 1 10.32 23.90 18.51
N ARG A 2 10.72 23.88 18.44
CA ARG A 2 9.79 23.74 18.53
C ARG A 2 9.00 23.67 18.66
N SER A 3 9.31 23.61 18.54
CA SER A 3 8.23 23.70 18.94
C SER A 3 7.73 23.33 19.12
N PHE A 4 8.03 23.36 19.19
CA PHE A 4 7.04 23.33 19.71
C PHE A 4 6.65 23.10 19.97
N TRP A 5 7.15 23.16 19.95
CA TRP A 5 6.29 23.19 20.60
C TRP A 5 5.74 22.96 21.01
N PRO A 6 5.64 22.84 21.09
CA PRO A 6 4.76 22.88 21.70
C PRO A 6 4.31 22.25 21.73
N LEU A 7 4.67 22.12 21.60
CA LEU A 7 3.88 21.94 21.85
C LEU A 7 3.52 21.35 21.86
N LEU A 8 3.81 21.25 21.77
CA LEU A 8 3.00 21.15 22.10
C LEU A 8 2.47 20.74 22.32
N LEU A 9 2.56 20.65 22.39
CA LEU A 9 1.72 20.66 22.89
C LEU A 9 1.10 20.19 22.96
N LEU A 10 1.13 20.04 22.94
CA LEU A 10 0.28 19.91 23.24
C LEU A 10 -0.21 19.23 23.54
N LEU A 11 -0.34 19.01 23.69
CA LEU A 11 -0.96 18.54 24.12
C LEU A 11 -1.54 17.86 24.59
N ALA A 12 -1.40 18.14 24.78
CA ALA A 12 -1.92 17.24 25.64
C ALA A 12 -3.26 16.83 25.63
N LEU A 13 -3.72 16.31 25.94
CA LEU A 13 -4.78 15.82 25.55
C LEU A 13 -4.86 14.40 25.97
N GLY A 14 -5.88 13.75 26.01
CA GLY A 14 -6.01 12.38 26.37
C GLY A 14 -5.11 11.46 25.56
N VAL A 15 -4.66 11.95 24.45
CA VAL A 15 -3.74 11.21 23.59
C VAL A 15 -2.34 11.69 23.84
N GLY A 16 -1.39 10.81 24.05
CA GLY A 16 0.00 11.18 24.22
C GLY A 16 0.59 11.70 22.93
N LEU A 17 1.55 12.60 23.07
CA LEU A 17 2.26 13.11 21.91
C LEU A 17 3.04 11.99 21.26
N GLY A 18 2.98 11.90 19.96
CA GLY A 18 3.66 10.87 19.17
C GLY A 18 2.84 9.60 18.94
N GLN A 19 1.70 9.45 19.57
CA GLN A 19 0.82 8.32 19.28
C GLN A 19 0.17 8.51 17.91
N ARG A 20 0.34 7.53 17.04
CA ARG A 20 -0.26 7.64 15.72
C ARG A 20 -0.44 6.28 15.07
N LEU A 21 -1.43 6.23 14.19
CA LEU A 21 -1.60 5.11 13.26
C LEU A 21 -0.88 5.45 11.97
N VAL A 22 -0.22 4.44 11.39
CA VAL A 22 0.41 4.55 10.08
C VAL A 22 -0.41 3.69 9.15
N LEU A 23 -1.12 4.33 8.22
CA LEU A 23 -2.06 3.66 7.34
C LEU A 23 -1.52 3.62 5.92
N PRO A 24 -1.90 2.60 5.14
CA PRO A 24 -1.35 2.48 3.78
C PRO A 24 -1.85 3.59 2.85
N GLU A 25 -1.00 3.98 1.92
CA GLU A 25 -1.36 4.89 0.84
C GLU A 25 -1.23 4.12 -0.46
N GLY A 26 -2.27 4.20 -1.30
CA GLY A 26 -2.22 3.55 -2.58
C GLY A 26 -2.35 2.03 -2.54
N ALA A 27 -2.88 1.48 -1.45
CA ALA A 27 -3.10 0.04 -1.37
C ALA A 27 -4.18 -0.39 -2.36
N VAL A 28 -4.04 -1.60 -2.89
CA VAL A 28 -4.93 -2.14 -3.91
C VAL A 28 -5.63 -3.37 -3.36
N ALA A 29 -6.93 -3.49 -3.65
CA ALA A 29 -7.72 -4.64 -3.21
C ALA A 29 -7.09 -5.94 -3.71
N GLY A 30 -7.04 -6.94 -2.82
CA GLY A 30 -6.40 -8.22 -3.12
C GLY A 30 -4.89 -8.22 -2.95
N GLY A 31 -4.26 -7.06 -2.79
CA GLY A 31 -2.83 -6.96 -2.57
C GLY A 31 -2.48 -6.90 -1.09
N PRO A 32 -1.20 -7.12 -0.75
CA PRO A 32 -0.79 -7.05 0.65
C PRO A 32 -0.79 -5.61 1.14
N LEU A 33 -1.20 -5.43 2.40
CA LEU A 33 -1.10 -4.13 3.06
C LEU A 33 -0.79 -4.35 4.53
N THR A 34 -0.29 -3.32 5.20
CA THR A 34 0.05 -3.39 6.61
C THR A 34 -0.52 -2.17 7.31
N LEU A 35 -1.26 -2.42 8.38
CA LEU A 35 -1.65 -1.37 9.31
C LEU A 35 -0.64 -1.37 10.44
N SER A 36 -0.18 -0.19 10.84
CA SER A 36 0.79 -0.11 11.92
C SER A 36 0.52 1.09 12.81
N GLY A 37 1.21 1.13 13.93
CA GLY A 37 1.09 2.22 14.87
C GLY A 37 2.40 2.46 15.59
N GLU A 38 2.59 3.67 16.09
CA GLU A 38 3.79 4.09 16.78
C GLU A 38 3.46 4.91 18.01
N GLY A 39 4.40 4.96 18.95
CA GLY A 39 4.26 5.78 20.15
C GLY A 39 3.19 5.29 21.09
N LEU A 40 2.89 3.99 21.10
CA LEU A 40 1.79 3.41 21.85
C LEU A 40 2.31 2.74 23.12
N PRO A 41 1.48 2.69 24.19
CA PRO A 41 1.86 1.90 25.35
C PRO A 41 1.81 0.40 25.01
N ASP A 42 2.76 -0.35 25.56
CA ASP A 42 2.81 -1.79 25.32
C ASP A 42 1.56 -2.47 25.89
N GLY A 43 1.09 -3.49 25.21
CA GLY A 43 -0.10 -4.24 25.59
C GLY A 43 -0.82 -4.81 24.42
N ARG A 44 -2.00 -5.37 24.69
CA ARG A 44 -2.87 -5.92 23.65
C ARG A 44 -4.11 -5.05 23.54
N TYR A 45 -4.46 -4.71 22.31
CA TYR A 45 -5.57 -3.81 22.07
C TYR A 45 -6.41 -4.33 20.91
N ARG A 46 -7.66 -3.86 20.85
CA ARG A 46 -8.56 -4.21 19.76
C ARG A 46 -8.51 -3.13 18.71
N LEU A 47 -8.36 -3.55 17.49
CA LEU A 47 -8.39 -2.69 16.31
C LEU A 47 -9.63 -3.05 15.50
N ALA A 48 -10.50 -2.08 15.30
CA ALA A 48 -11.69 -2.25 14.49
C ALA A 48 -11.44 -1.68 13.10
N LEU A 49 -11.79 -2.45 12.09
CA LEU A 49 -11.66 -2.06 10.69
C LEU A 49 -13.04 -2.09 10.08
N GLU A 50 -13.54 -0.93 9.68
CA GLU A 50 -14.87 -0.80 9.11
C GLU A 50 -14.75 -0.39 7.65
N GLY A 51 -15.38 -1.14 6.76
CA GLY A 51 -15.29 -0.87 5.33
C GLY A 51 -16.48 -1.42 4.57
N PRO A 52 -16.40 -1.44 3.23
CA PRO A 52 -17.52 -1.85 2.39
C PRO A 52 -18.03 -3.26 2.66
N GLY A 53 -17.15 -4.15 3.12
CA GLY A 53 -17.52 -5.53 3.42
C GLY A 53 -18.02 -5.74 4.84
N GLY A 54 -18.13 -4.69 5.66
CA GLY A 54 -18.58 -4.79 7.05
C GLY A 54 -17.49 -4.41 8.03
N THR A 55 -17.67 -4.84 9.27
CA THR A 55 -16.73 -4.54 10.35
C THR A 55 -15.93 -5.80 10.71
N ARG A 56 -14.64 -5.61 10.89
CA ARG A 56 -13.71 -6.65 11.27
C ARG A 56 -12.94 -6.17 12.50
N VAL A 57 -12.77 -7.06 13.48
CA VAL A 57 -12.03 -6.72 14.69
C VAL A 57 -10.82 -7.64 14.79
N GLU A 58 -9.66 -7.04 14.98
CA GLU A 58 -8.41 -7.77 15.13
C GLU A 58 -7.78 -7.38 16.46
N GLU A 59 -7.05 -8.29 17.06
CA GLU A 59 -6.27 -8.02 18.25
C GLU A 59 -4.84 -7.75 17.85
N VAL A 60 -4.27 -6.65 18.32
CA VAL A 60 -2.89 -6.29 18.02
C VAL A 60 -2.09 -6.24 19.31
N GLU A 61 -0.83 -6.65 19.22
CA GLU A 61 0.08 -6.59 20.35
C GLU A 61 1.12 -5.52 20.10
N VAL A 62 1.20 -4.55 21.01
CA VAL A 62 2.17 -3.47 20.93
C VAL A 62 3.39 -3.84 21.76
N GLN A 63 4.55 -3.85 21.12
CA GLN A 63 5.83 -4.09 21.76
C GLN A 63 6.80 -3.01 21.32
N GLY A 64 7.49 -2.39 22.29
CA GLY A 64 8.41 -1.30 21.97
C GLY A 64 7.71 -0.08 21.41
N GLY A 65 6.44 0.12 21.76
CA GLY A 65 5.66 1.24 21.28
C GLY A 65 5.08 1.07 19.90
N ARG A 66 5.20 -0.10 19.28
CA ARG A 66 4.81 -0.32 17.88
C ARG A 66 4.03 -1.61 17.70
N PHE A 67 3.15 -1.62 16.69
CA PHE A 67 2.58 -2.84 16.19
C PHE A 67 2.57 -2.81 14.66
N ALA A 68 2.47 -3.99 14.05
CA ALA A 68 2.28 -4.12 12.61
C ALA A 68 1.31 -5.25 12.37
N LEU A 69 0.27 -4.99 11.58
CA LEU A 69 -0.77 -5.96 11.27
C LEU A 69 -0.84 -6.12 9.76
N PRO A 70 -0.30 -7.22 9.21
CA PRO A 70 -0.42 -7.47 7.77
C PRO A 70 -1.82 -8.00 7.46
N LEU A 71 -2.39 -7.49 6.39
CA LEU A 71 -3.75 -7.84 5.97
C LEU A 71 -3.84 -7.96 4.46
N THR A 72 -4.90 -8.64 4.02
CA THR A 72 -5.35 -8.61 2.64
C THR A 72 -6.85 -8.31 2.67
N LEU A 73 -7.25 -7.27 1.95
CA LEU A 73 -8.65 -6.86 1.87
C LEU A 73 -9.11 -6.95 0.41
N GLU A 74 -10.30 -7.50 0.21
CA GLU A 74 -10.79 -7.78 -1.13
C GLU A 74 -11.72 -6.69 -1.68
N ALA A 75 -12.45 -6.00 -0.82
CA ALA A 75 -13.44 -5.02 -1.25
C ALA A 75 -12.80 -3.63 -1.33
N PRO A 76 -12.73 -3.02 -2.52
CA PRO A 76 -12.20 -1.66 -2.63
C PRO A 76 -13.16 -0.64 -2.03
N GLY A 77 -12.61 0.47 -1.57
CA GLY A 77 -13.38 1.55 -0.99
C GLY A 77 -12.70 2.16 0.21
N GLU A 78 -13.42 2.99 0.92
CA GLU A 78 -12.89 3.68 2.10
C GLU A 78 -13.00 2.79 3.33
N TYR A 79 -11.91 2.71 4.08
CA TYR A 79 -11.84 1.96 5.32
C TYR A 79 -11.55 2.88 6.47
N ARG A 80 -12.22 2.65 7.60
CA ARG A 80 -11.96 3.35 8.86
C ARG A 80 -11.28 2.41 9.82
N VAL A 81 -10.25 2.92 10.49
CA VAL A 81 -9.48 2.15 11.46
C VAL A 81 -9.64 2.82 12.81
N ARG A 82 -9.95 2.03 13.82
CA ARG A 82 -10.06 2.53 15.18
C ARG A 82 -9.32 1.60 16.13
N LEU A 83 -8.34 2.15 16.82
CA LEU A 83 -7.57 1.41 17.80
C LEU A 83 -7.98 1.91 19.19
N ASN A 84 -8.49 1.00 20.02
CA ASN A 84 -8.94 1.35 21.36
C ASN A 84 -7.78 1.22 22.33
N LEU A 85 -7.40 2.34 22.94
CA LEU A 85 -6.34 2.40 23.94
C LEU A 85 -6.94 2.81 25.28
N PRO A 86 -6.24 2.53 26.40
CA PRO A 86 -6.73 2.98 27.70
C PRO A 86 -6.93 4.50 27.80
N SER A 87 -6.14 5.27 27.06
CA SER A 87 -6.22 6.72 27.08
C SER A 87 -7.23 7.29 26.08
N GLY A 88 -7.86 6.42 25.27
CA GLY A 88 -8.80 6.86 24.24
C GLY A 88 -8.54 6.13 22.93
N ALA A 89 -9.33 6.42 21.93
CA ALA A 89 -9.23 5.75 20.64
C ALA A 89 -8.41 6.56 19.65
N LEU A 90 -7.57 5.89 18.88
CA LEU A 90 -6.95 6.47 17.70
C LEU A 90 -7.77 6.06 16.49
N GLU A 91 -8.04 7.00 15.60
CA GLU A 91 -8.84 6.75 14.41
C GLU A 91 -8.13 7.28 13.18
N GLY A 92 -8.37 6.61 12.06
CA GLY A 92 -7.84 7.03 10.79
C GLY A 92 -8.63 6.40 9.66
N ARG A 93 -8.32 6.80 8.44
CA ARG A 93 -8.99 6.29 7.24
C ARG A 93 -7.97 6.08 6.14
N PHE A 94 -8.23 5.10 5.29
CA PHE A 94 -7.44 4.92 4.08
C PHE A 94 -8.36 4.44 2.97
N LEU A 95 -7.89 4.64 1.73
CA LEU A 95 -8.63 4.23 0.55
C LEU A 95 -7.97 2.99 -0.04
N LEU A 96 -8.78 1.94 -0.24
CA LEU A 96 -8.33 0.74 -0.93
C LEU A 96 -8.78 0.84 -2.38
N LEU A 97 -7.82 0.86 -3.29
CA LEU A 97 -8.10 1.07 -4.71
C LEU A 97 -8.57 -0.22 -5.37
N ALA A 98 -9.46 -0.07 -6.35
CA ALA A 98 -9.88 -1.20 -7.15
C ALA A 98 -8.72 -1.65 -8.03
N PRO A 99 -8.50 -2.98 -8.15
CA PRO A 99 -7.47 -3.45 -9.07
C PRO A 99 -7.91 -3.17 -10.50
N ALA A 100 -6.99 -2.64 -11.29
CA ALA A 100 -7.23 -2.39 -12.71
C ALA A 100 -6.25 -3.23 -13.50
N PRO A 101 -6.65 -3.80 -14.64
CA PRO A 101 -5.70 -4.53 -15.46
C PRO A 101 -4.61 -3.59 -15.97
N PRO A 102 -3.36 -4.03 -16.00
CA PRO A 102 -2.29 -3.23 -16.57
C PRO A 102 -2.56 -2.92 -18.04
N GLU A 103 -2.18 -1.72 -18.46
CA GLU A 103 -2.47 -1.27 -19.82
C GLU A 103 -1.28 -0.50 -20.39
N LEU A 104 -0.92 -0.80 -21.63
CA LEU A 104 0.07 -0.01 -22.36
C LEU A 104 -0.62 1.20 -22.97
N THR A 105 -0.09 2.38 -22.65
CA THR A 105 -0.59 3.64 -23.20
C THR A 105 0.55 4.38 -23.90
N PRO A 106 0.25 5.44 -24.68
CA PRO A 106 1.33 6.23 -25.29
C PRO A 106 2.31 6.82 -24.28
N GLU A 107 1.89 7.02 -23.03
CA GLU A 107 2.76 7.57 -22.00
C GLU A 107 3.57 6.50 -21.26
N GLY A 108 3.19 5.22 -21.37
CA GLY A 108 3.89 4.14 -20.69
C GLY A 108 2.95 3.04 -20.23
N LEU A 109 3.41 2.26 -19.25
CA LEU A 109 2.64 1.16 -18.72
C LEU A 109 1.84 1.65 -17.51
N LYS A 110 0.52 1.55 -17.61
CA LYS A 110 -0.37 1.97 -16.53
C LYS A 110 -0.60 0.79 -15.60
N LEU A 111 -0.28 0.99 -14.33
CA LEU A 111 -0.33 -0.05 -13.30
C LEU A 111 -1.22 0.43 -12.15
N PRO A 112 -1.71 -0.49 -11.29
CA PRO A 112 -2.53 -0.09 -10.14
C PRO A 112 -1.85 0.97 -9.25
N TRP A 113 -0.53 0.93 -9.11
CA TRP A 113 0.20 1.88 -8.28
C TRP A 113 0.59 3.18 -9.01
N GLY A 114 0.43 3.23 -10.33
CA GLY A 114 0.77 4.43 -11.08
C GLY A 114 1.22 4.15 -12.49
N LEU A 115 1.85 5.12 -13.10
CA LEU A 115 2.34 5.04 -14.45
C LEU A 115 3.85 4.79 -14.46
N LEU A 116 4.27 3.76 -15.19
CA LEU A 116 5.68 3.51 -15.46
C LEU A 116 5.99 4.10 -16.83
N PRO A 117 6.71 5.24 -16.91
CA PRO A 117 7.05 5.83 -18.19
C PRO A 117 7.97 4.88 -18.99
N LEU A 118 7.69 4.73 -20.26
CA LEU A 118 8.49 3.89 -21.15
C LEU A 118 8.97 4.74 -22.33
N PRO A 119 10.18 4.46 -22.83
CA PRO A 119 10.63 5.12 -24.07
C PRO A 119 9.67 4.86 -25.20
N GLN A 120 9.66 5.75 -26.18
CA GLN A 120 8.83 5.56 -27.35
C GLN A 120 9.24 4.31 -28.11
N GLY A 121 8.27 3.66 -28.69
CA GLY A 121 8.50 2.46 -29.48
C GLY A 121 7.29 1.55 -29.45
N PRO A 122 7.27 0.55 -30.31
CA PRO A 122 6.21 -0.45 -30.26
C PRO A 122 6.51 -1.45 -29.14
N TRP A 123 5.90 -1.27 -27.99
CA TRP A 123 5.99 -2.20 -26.89
C TRP A 123 4.98 -3.33 -27.08
N VAL A 124 5.34 -4.54 -26.72
CA VAL A 124 4.44 -5.69 -26.72
C VAL A 124 4.09 -6.07 -25.29
N GLY A 125 2.89 -6.61 -25.11
CA GLY A 125 2.31 -6.92 -23.81
C GLY A 125 1.13 -6.04 -23.51
N PRO A 126 0.72 -5.85 -22.27
CA PRO A 126 1.36 -6.41 -21.08
C PRO A 126 1.00 -7.87 -20.86
N LEU A 127 1.93 -8.60 -20.27
CA LEU A 127 1.71 -9.98 -19.81
C LEU A 127 1.75 -9.99 -18.31
N VAL A 128 0.68 -10.47 -17.66
CA VAL A 128 0.63 -10.60 -16.22
C VAL A 128 0.89 -12.05 -15.84
N GLU A 129 1.90 -12.26 -15.00
CA GLU A 129 2.20 -13.59 -14.50
C GLU A 129 2.52 -13.49 -13.02
N GLY A 130 1.64 -14.04 -12.19
CA GLY A 130 1.74 -13.90 -10.74
C GLY A 130 1.57 -12.46 -10.34
N GLU A 131 2.56 -11.93 -9.63
CA GLU A 131 2.55 -10.55 -9.17
C GLU A 131 3.44 -9.64 -10.02
N ARG A 132 3.74 -10.06 -11.24
CA ARG A 132 4.61 -9.31 -12.13
C ARG A 132 3.93 -9.03 -13.46
N VAL A 133 4.29 -7.89 -14.04
CA VAL A 133 3.80 -7.47 -15.35
C VAL A 133 5.01 -7.28 -16.25
N TYR A 134 4.94 -7.86 -17.45
CA TYR A 134 6.05 -7.80 -18.41
C TYR A 134 5.63 -7.06 -19.66
N VAL A 135 6.52 -6.19 -20.15
CA VAL A 135 6.40 -5.56 -21.46
C VAL A 135 7.77 -5.64 -22.13
N ALA A 136 7.77 -5.63 -23.45
CA ALA A 136 9.03 -5.74 -24.17
C ALA A 136 9.06 -4.86 -25.41
N HIS A 137 10.25 -4.41 -25.76
CA HIS A 137 10.49 -3.64 -26.97
C HIS A 137 11.88 -4.03 -27.49
N GLY A 138 11.94 -4.64 -28.68
CA GLY A 138 13.19 -5.12 -29.23
C GLY A 138 13.81 -6.19 -28.35
N LEU A 139 15.01 -5.92 -27.86
CA LEU A 139 15.71 -6.84 -26.94
C LEU A 139 15.46 -6.52 -25.48
N LEU A 140 14.76 -5.44 -25.18
CA LEU A 140 14.56 -4.99 -23.82
C LEU A 140 13.25 -5.53 -23.26
N VAL A 141 13.31 -6.14 -22.08
CA VAL A 141 12.14 -6.60 -21.34
C VAL A 141 12.08 -5.85 -20.03
N ALA A 142 10.95 -5.21 -19.78
CA ALA A 142 10.70 -4.54 -18.51
C ALA A 142 9.76 -5.40 -17.68
N ALA A 143 10.14 -5.67 -16.43
CA ALA A 143 9.33 -6.40 -15.49
C ALA A 143 8.97 -5.47 -14.35
N ALA A 144 7.67 -5.28 -14.10
CA ALA A 144 7.19 -4.40 -13.05
C ALA A 144 6.35 -5.20 -12.05
N GLY A 145 6.31 -4.75 -10.81
CA GLY A 145 5.42 -5.31 -9.83
C GLY A 145 3.98 -4.92 -10.12
N LEU A 146 3.06 -5.84 -9.93
CA LEU A 146 1.63 -5.57 -10.14
C LEU A 146 1.06 -4.65 -9.06
N ASN A 147 1.43 -4.93 -7.81
CA ASN A 147 0.88 -4.22 -6.66
C ASN A 147 1.92 -3.40 -5.88
N GLU A 148 3.14 -3.32 -6.38
CA GLU A 148 4.19 -2.55 -5.74
C GLU A 148 5.10 -1.94 -6.79
N GLU A 149 5.68 -0.80 -6.47
CA GLU A 149 6.56 -0.09 -7.39
C GLU A 149 7.93 -0.75 -7.39
N ALA A 150 8.07 -1.81 -8.18
CA ALA A 150 9.32 -2.53 -8.34
C ALA A 150 9.51 -2.80 -9.83
N VAL A 151 10.60 -2.30 -10.40
CA VAL A 151 10.83 -2.38 -11.84
C VAL A 151 12.22 -2.95 -12.10
N ARG A 152 12.32 -3.88 -13.05
CA ARG A 152 13.59 -4.44 -13.49
C ARG A 152 13.60 -4.52 -15.01
N TYR A 153 14.79 -4.33 -15.56
CA TYR A 153 14.98 -4.40 -17.00
C TYR A 153 15.96 -5.54 -17.33
N HIS A 154 15.65 -6.26 -18.41
CA HIS A 154 16.48 -7.36 -18.87
C HIS A 154 16.63 -7.27 -20.37
N PHE A 155 17.77 -7.77 -20.87
CA PHE A 155 17.96 -7.91 -22.32
C PHE A 155 17.68 -9.35 -22.69
N ALA A 156 16.81 -9.52 -23.68
CA ALA A 156 16.52 -10.84 -24.22
C ALA A 156 17.62 -11.24 -25.23
N PRO A 157 17.88 -12.55 -25.40
CA PRO A 157 18.88 -12.98 -26.36
C PRO A 157 18.51 -12.74 -27.83
N ALA A 158 17.22 -12.49 -28.09
CA ALA A 158 16.73 -12.21 -29.43
C ALA A 158 15.58 -11.24 -29.33
N LYS A 159 15.26 -10.56 -30.45
CA LYS A 159 14.16 -9.59 -30.50
C LYS A 159 12.85 -10.24 -30.06
N VAL A 160 12.18 -9.61 -29.13
CA VAL A 160 10.90 -10.09 -28.61
C VAL A 160 9.78 -9.60 -29.53
N LEU A 161 9.03 -10.54 -30.09
CA LEU A 161 7.90 -10.22 -30.96
C LEU A 161 6.57 -10.33 -30.23
N ALA A 162 6.51 -11.14 -29.17
CA ALA A 162 5.32 -11.34 -28.38
C ALA A 162 5.70 -11.88 -27.01
N LEU A 163 4.83 -11.66 -26.02
CA LEU A 163 4.99 -12.19 -24.67
C LEU A 163 3.88 -13.21 -24.43
N ARG A 164 4.26 -14.37 -23.87
CA ARG A 164 3.31 -15.44 -23.52
C ARG A 164 3.72 -16.06 -22.19
N PRO A 165 2.74 -16.55 -21.44
CA PRO A 165 3.02 -17.26 -20.20
C PRO A 165 3.76 -18.57 -20.44
#